data_652b200b6c136393f4dd82c7c111efbd
#
_entry.id   652b200b6c136393f4dd82c7c111efbd
#
_cell.length_a   1.000
_cell.length_b   1.000
_cell.length_c   1.000
_cell.angle_alpha   90.00
_cell.angle_beta   90.00
_cell.angle_gamma   90.00
#
_symmetry.space_group_name_H-M   'P 1'
#
loop_
_entity.id
_entity.type
_entity.pdbx_description
1 polymer ?
#
loop_
_entity_poly.entity_id
_entity_poly.type
_entity_poly.pdbx_seq_one_letter_code
_entity_poly.pdbx_strand_id
1 'polypeptide(L)'
;MTEDNINRLLVASDSEAFVNDVVRNINLMIYKKYNIVLYAPSRIRSFETIEVENLHNANLHVTSAYYVDYSNPEVMTFIKEYRALYKAEPSPFAFQGYDITKYFIDICAKYGKNWYDCLKEADRCMLQSDFKFKREKVGIVDIGYVNTAARRIIYGPDYSITLSTDL
;
A
#
# COMPACT_ATOMS: atom_id res chain seq x y z
N MET A 1 -27.35 6.88 -3.59
CA MET A 1 -26.29 7.90 -3.69
C MET A 1 -26.92 9.27 -3.60
N THR A 2 -26.25 10.22 -3.00
CA THR A 2 -26.71 11.61 -2.87
C THR A 2 -25.74 12.50 -3.65
N GLU A 3 -26.29 13.54 -4.30
CA GLU A 3 -25.49 14.46 -5.14
C GLU A 3 -24.63 15.39 -4.29
N ASP A 4 -25.12 15.80 -3.12
CA ASP A 4 -24.48 16.81 -2.24
C ASP A 4 -23.41 16.23 -1.30
N ASN A 5 -23.24 14.90 -1.23
CA ASN A 5 -22.34 14.26 -0.28
C ASN A 5 -21.31 13.35 -0.99
N ILE A 6 -20.21 13.10 -0.29
CA ILE A 6 -19.22 12.11 -0.73
C ILE A 6 -19.82 10.71 -0.59
N ASN A 7 -19.98 10.01 -1.70
CA ASN A 7 -20.42 8.63 -1.73
C ASN A 7 -19.19 7.70 -1.66
N ARG A 8 -19.03 6.96 -0.57
CA ARG A 8 -17.97 5.99 -0.41
C ARG A 8 -18.45 4.61 -0.82
N LEU A 9 -17.81 4.03 -1.81
CA LEU A 9 -18.13 2.70 -2.34
C LEU A 9 -16.99 1.74 -2.06
N LEU A 10 -17.31 0.58 -1.50
CA LEU A 10 -16.37 -0.51 -1.32
C LEU A 10 -16.71 -1.64 -2.29
N VAL A 11 -15.73 -2.02 -3.11
CA VAL A 11 -15.83 -3.18 -4.02
C VAL A 11 -14.88 -4.26 -3.52
N ALA A 12 -15.45 -5.32 -2.96
CA ALA A 12 -14.72 -6.48 -2.43
C ALA A 12 -14.93 -7.68 -3.36
N SER A 13 -14.26 -7.68 -4.51
CA SER A 13 -14.34 -8.76 -5.49
C SER A 13 -13.01 -8.97 -6.20
N ASP A 14 -12.70 -10.24 -6.47
CA ASP A 14 -11.54 -10.65 -7.27
C ASP A 14 -11.89 -10.92 -8.74
N SER A 15 -13.15 -10.78 -9.12
CA SER A 15 -13.60 -10.92 -10.50
C SER A 15 -13.31 -9.65 -11.29
N GLU A 16 -12.31 -9.70 -12.18
CA GLU A 16 -11.93 -8.55 -13.00
C GLU A 16 -13.10 -8.03 -13.86
N ALA A 17 -13.88 -8.92 -14.48
CA ALA A 17 -15.02 -8.52 -15.29
C ALA A 17 -16.07 -7.76 -14.47
N PHE A 18 -16.41 -8.26 -13.27
CA PHE A 18 -17.34 -7.58 -12.37
C PHE A 18 -16.83 -6.22 -11.92
N VAL A 19 -15.55 -6.16 -11.51
CA VAL A 19 -14.94 -4.90 -11.04
C VAL A 19 -14.86 -3.88 -12.17
N ASN A 20 -14.54 -4.30 -13.40
CA ASN A 20 -14.53 -3.43 -14.58
C ASN A 20 -15.93 -2.82 -14.84
N ASP A 21 -16.97 -3.65 -14.80
CA ASP A 21 -18.35 -3.15 -14.97
C ASP A 21 -18.73 -2.15 -13.87
N VAL A 22 -18.35 -2.43 -12.62
CA VAL A 22 -18.58 -1.49 -11.51
C VAL A 22 -17.85 -0.17 -11.72
N VAL A 23 -16.56 -0.21 -12.08
CA VAL A 23 -15.74 0.99 -12.32
C VAL A 23 -16.32 1.83 -13.46
N ARG A 24 -16.76 1.20 -14.55
CA ARG A 24 -17.43 1.89 -15.66
C ARG A 24 -18.72 2.58 -15.21
N ASN A 25 -19.55 1.90 -14.43
CA ASN A 25 -20.79 2.48 -13.90
C ASN A 25 -20.50 3.63 -12.93
N ILE A 26 -19.46 3.53 -12.08
CA ILE A 26 -19.00 4.61 -11.22
C ILE A 26 -18.63 5.85 -12.06
N ASN A 27 -17.87 5.68 -13.14
CA ASN A 27 -17.48 6.79 -14.01
C ASN A 27 -18.70 7.46 -14.68
N LEU A 28 -19.73 6.69 -15.06
CA LEU A 28 -21.00 7.24 -15.55
C LEU A 28 -21.71 8.10 -14.47
N MET A 29 -21.66 7.69 -13.21
CA MET A 29 -22.24 8.46 -12.10
C MET A 29 -21.42 9.73 -11.81
N ILE A 30 -20.09 9.66 -11.88
CA ILE A 30 -19.23 10.84 -11.75
C ILE A 30 -19.52 11.84 -12.87
N TYR A 31 -19.71 11.38 -14.09
CA TYR A 31 -20.15 12.24 -15.20
C TYR A 31 -21.48 12.95 -14.89
N LYS A 32 -22.41 12.29 -14.18
CA LYS A 32 -23.66 12.86 -13.67
C LYS A 32 -23.49 13.72 -12.40
N LYS A 33 -22.25 14.10 -12.07
CA LYS A 33 -21.89 14.98 -10.94
C LYS A 33 -22.01 14.38 -9.53
N TYR A 34 -22.10 13.05 -9.41
CA TYR A 34 -21.97 12.42 -8.10
C TYR A 34 -20.50 12.45 -7.65
N ASN A 35 -20.27 12.84 -6.40
CA ASN A 35 -18.95 12.79 -5.79
C ASN A 35 -18.72 11.39 -5.20
N ILE A 36 -17.80 10.63 -5.77
CA ILE A 36 -17.57 9.23 -5.42
C ILE A 36 -16.11 9.01 -5.05
N VAL A 37 -15.91 8.22 -3.99
CA VAL A 37 -14.61 7.68 -3.59
C VAL A 37 -14.72 6.15 -3.59
N LEU A 38 -13.90 5.51 -4.40
CA LEU A 38 -13.88 4.06 -4.54
C LEU A 38 -12.82 3.44 -3.62
N TYR A 39 -13.21 2.42 -2.86
CA TYR A 39 -12.30 1.59 -2.07
C TYR A 39 -12.28 0.18 -2.67
N ALA A 40 -11.10 -0.38 -2.89
CA ALA A 40 -10.93 -1.71 -3.44
C ALA A 40 -9.68 -2.42 -2.90
N PRO A 41 -9.62 -3.76 -2.96
CA PRO A 41 -8.40 -4.53 -2.66
C PRO A 41 -7.26 -4.17 -3.62
N SER A 42 -6.01 -4.39 -3.19
CA SER A 42 -4.81 -4.11 -4.00
C SER A 42 -4.79 -4.80 -5.36
N ARG A 43 -5.50 -5.93 -5.49
CA ARG A 43 -5.61 -6.70 -6.72
C ARG A 43 -6.18 -5.91 -7.91
N ILE A 44 -7.02 -4.89 -7.67
CA ILE A 44 -7.55 -4.02 -8.74
C ILE A 44 -6.43 -3.40 -9.59
N ARG A 45 -5.25 -3.19 -9.00
CA ARG A 45 -4.09 -2.61 -9.68
C ARG A 45 -3.44 -3.54 -10.71
N SER A 46 -3.73 -4.83 -10.66
CA SER A 46 -3.24 -5.85 -11.60
C SER A 46 -4.24 -6.24 -12.68
N PHE A 47 -5.42 -5.63 -12.68
CA PHE A 47 -6.43 -5.87 -13.70
C PHE A 47 -6.07 -5.13 -15.00
N GLU A 48 -6.04 -5.87 -16.10
CA GLU A 48 -5.57 -5.34 -17.39
C GLU A 48 -6.68 -4.65 -18.19
N THR A 49 -7.95 -5.00 -17.90
CA THR A 49 -9.12 -4.48 -18.63
C THR A 49 -9.63 -3.14 -18.10
N ILE A 50 -9.11 -2.68 -16.96
CA ILE A 50 -9.54 -1.42 -16.34
C ILE A 50 -8.57 -0.32 -16.73
N GLU A 51 -9.08 0.69 -17.41
CA GLU A 51 -8.30 1.88 -17.76
C GLU A 51 -7.93 2.67 -16.49
N VAL A 52 -6.65 3.00 -16.36
CA VAL A 52 -6.11 3.71 -15.19
C VAL A 52 -6.80 5.06 -14.97
N GLU A 53 -7.18 5.75 -16.04
CA GLU A 53 -7.96 6.99 -15.98
C GLU A 53 -9.27 6.82 -15.18
N ASN A 54 -9.97 5.70 -15.39
CA ASN A 54 -11.20 5.41 -14.66
C ASN A 54 -10.99 5.23 -13.16
N LEU A 55 -9.80 4.76 -12.75
CA LEU A 55 -9.41 4.63 -11.34
C LEU A 55 -9.13 6.00 -10.72
N HIS A 56 -8.46 6.88 -11.45
CA HIS A 56 -8.22 8.26 -11.03
C HIS A 56 -9.52 9.06 -10.89
N ASN A 57 -10.41 8.98 -11.89
CA ASN A 57 -11.71 9.63 -11.84
C ASN A 57 -12.54 9.17 -10.64
N ALA A 58 -12.49 7.88 -10.30
CA ALA A 58 -13.18 7.31 -9.15
C ALA A 58 -12.51 7.61 -7.80
N ASN A 59 -11.43 8.39 -7.79
CA ASN A 59 -10.63 8.65 -6.59
C ASN A 59 -10.39 7.35 -5.81
N LEU A 60 -9.71 6.40 -6.47
CA LEU A 60 -9.52 5.05 -5.93
C LEU A 60 -8.59 5.05 -4.73
N HIS A 61 -9.03 4.47 -3.64
CA HIS A 61 -8.24 4.17 -2.45
C HIS A 61 -7.98 2.67 -2.35
N VAL A 62 -6.71 2.29 -2.31
CA VAL A 62 -6.26 0.90 -2.24
C VAL A 62 -5.40 0.69 -1.01
N THR A 63 -5.63 -0.40 -0.28
CA THR A 63 -4.74 -0.83 0.79
C THR A 63 -3.82 -1.93 0.28
N SER A 64 -2.51 -1.76 0.46
CA SER A 64 -1.49 -2.72 0.03
C SER A 64 -0.45 -2.93 1.12
N ALA A 65 0.06 -4.16 1.25
CA ALA A 65 1.16 -4.48 2.16
C ALA A 65 2.48 -3.81 1.75
N TYR A 66 2.61 -3.43 0.48
CA TYR A 66 3.82 -2.79 -0.06
C TYR A 66 3.49 -1.85 -1.22
N TYR A 67 4.26 -0.79 -1.32
CA TYR A 67 4.24 0.16 -2.44
C TYR A 67 5.53 0.97 -2.43
N VAL A 68 6.18 1.10 -3.58
CA VAL A 68 7.38 1.93 -3.74
C VAL A 68 6.95 3.30 -4.22
N ASP A 69 7.21 4.31 -3.40
CA ASP A 69 7.03 5.71 -3.79
C ASP A 69 8.31 6.22 -4.46
N TYR A 70 8.31 6.26 -5.78
CA TYR A 70 9.45 6.72 -6.56
C TYR A 70 9.71 8.24 -6.45
N SER A 71 8.83 9.00 -5.80
CA SER A 71 9.09 10.41 -5.49
C SER A 71 9.89 10.60 -4.20
N ASN A 72 9.98 9.56 -3.36
CA ASN A 72 10.70 9.60 -2.09
C ASN A 72 12.23 9.65 -2.34
N PRO A 73 12.96 10.65 -1.77
CA PRO A 73 14.40 10.78 -1.92
C PRO A 73 15.21 9.57 -1.44
N GLU A 74 14.76 8.87 -0.40
CA GLU A 74 15.44 7.67 0.11
C GLU A 74 15.32 6.52 -0.89
N VAL A 75 14.15 6.35 -1.52
CA VAL A 75 13.92 5.38 -2.59
C VAL A 75 14.83 5.68 -3.77
N MET A 76 14.90 6.95 -4.20
CA MET A 76 15.77 7.36 -5.30
C MET A 76 17.25 7.12 -5.01
N THR A 77 17.67 7.36 -3.77
CA THR A 77 19.05 7.08 -3.32
C THR A 77 19.34 5.58 -3.39
N PHE A 78 18.45 4.74 -2.85
CA PHE A 78 18.59 3.29 -2.92
C PHE A 78 18.70 2.79 -4.37
N ILE A 79 17.83 3.26 -5.27
CA ILE A 79 17.87 2.88 -6.68
C ILE A 79 19.22 3.25 -7.32
N LYS A 80 19.71 4.47 -7.05
CA LYS A 80 21.00 4.93 -7.57
C LYS A 80 22.16 4.05 -7.09
N GLU A 81 22.20 3.74 -5.82
CA GLU A 81 23.24 2.87 -5.22
C GLU A 81 23.14 1.44 -5.75
N TYR A 82 21.93 0.89 -5.86
CA TYR A 82 21.69 -0.44 -6.42
C TYR A 82 22.18 -0.55 -7.85
N ARG A 83 21.83 0.43 -8.71
CA ARG A 83 22.31 0.51 -10.11
C ARG A 83 23.83 0.61 -10.20
N ALA A 84 24.45 1.41 -9.33
CA ALA A 84 25.91 1.54 -9.31
C ALA A 84 26.60 0.21 -8.98
N LEU A 85 26.02 -0.55 -8.05
CA LEU A 85 26.60 -1.80 -7.54
C LEU A 85 26.33 -3.00 -8.47
N TYR A 86 25.08 -3.17 -8.88
CA TYR A 86 24.62 -4.36 -9.59
C TYR A 86 24.42 -4.17 -11.10
N LYS A 87 24.53 -2.94 -11.62
CA LYS A 87 24.28 -2.60 -13.04
C LYS A 87 22.89 -3.04 -13.54
N ALA A 88 21.92 -3.11 -12.65
CA ALA A 88 20.54 -3.55 -12.90
C ALA A 88 19.54 -2.70 -12.14
N GLU A 89 18.25 -2.76 -12.52
CA GLU A 89 17.16 -2.17 -11.78
C GLU A 89 16.81 -3.03 -10.56
N PRO A 90 16.52 -2.41 -9.38
CA PRO A 90 16.05 -3.15 -8.23
C PRO A 90 14.66 -3.74 -8.49
N SER A 91 14.52 -5.05 -8.32
CA SER A 91 13.22 -5.72 -8.35
C SER A 91 12.43 -5.44 -7.07
N PRO A 92 11.11 -5.74 -7.02
CA PRO A 92 10.35 -5.67 -5.77
C PRO A 92 10.97 -6.49 -4.63
N PHE A 93 11.62 -7.61 -4.95
CA PHE A 93 12.32 -8.42 -3.96
C PHE A 93 13.61 -7.78 -3.44
N ALA A 94 14.27 -6.94 -4.24
CA ALA A 94 15.44 -6.17 -3.78
C ALA A 94 15.02 -5.13 -2.72
N PHE A 95 13.94 -4.42 -2.94
CA PHE A 95 13.36 -3.52 -1.94
C PHE A 95 12.93 -4.26 -0.68
N GLN A 96 12.24 -5.39 -0.83
CA GLN A 96 11.80 -6.21 0.30
C GLN A 96 12.98 -6.72 1.12
N GLY A 97 14.01 -7.22 0.46
CA GLY A 97 15.23 -7.71 1.14
C GLY A 97 15.95 -6.60 1.90
N TYR A 98 16.06 -5.42 1.29
CA TYR A 98 16.64 -4.25 1.94
C TYR A 98 15.83 -3.84 3.17
N ASP A 99 14.52 -3.67 3.02
CA ASP A 99 13.61 -3.22 4.09
C ASP A 99 13.67 -4.16 5.30
N ILE A 100 13.52 -5.47 5.07
CA ILE A 100 13.56 -6.48 6.13
C ILE A 100 14.91 -6.49 6.82
N THR A 101 15.99 -6.56 6.04
CA THR A 101 17.35 -6.66 6.59
C THR A 101 17.68 -5.43 7.41
N LYS A 102 17.47 -4.24 6.86
CA LYS A 102 17.74 -2.99 7.53
C LYS A 102 16.90 -2.81 8.80
N TYR A 103 15.62 -3.12 8.74
CA TYR A 103 14.73 -3.05 9.89
C TYR A 103 15.26 -3.91 11.05
N PHE A 104 15.53 -5.19 10.81
CA PHE A 104 15.97 -6.08 11.88
C PHE A 104 17.38 -5.80 12.36
N ILE A 105 18.31 -5.35 11.51
CA ILE A 105 19.63 -4.89 11.94
C ILE A 105 19.48 -3.72 12.91
N ASP A 106 18.69 -2.72 12.55
CA ASP A 106 18.50 -1.52 13.37
C ASP A 106 17.82 -1.85 14.72
N ILE A 107 16.84 -2.76 14.71
CA ILE A 107 16.16 -3.23 15.93
C ILE A 107 17.13 -4.01 16.84
N CYS A 108 17.89 -4.94 16.28
CA CYS A 108 18.88 -5.70 17.05
C CYS A 108 19.99 -4.79 17.61
N ALA A 109 20.43 -3.81 16.84
CA ALA A 109 21.41 -2.84 17.30
C ALA A 109 20.87 -1.96 18.45
N LYS A 110 19.60 -1.56 18.37
CA LYS A 110 18.96 -0.70 19.37
C LYS A 110 18.61 -1.43 20.67
N TYR A 111 18.06 -2.63 20.58
CA TYR A 111 17.47 -3.35 21.73
C TYR A 111 18.30 -4.57 22.17
N GLY A 112 19.35 -4.94 21.43
CA GLY A 112 20.21 -6.06 21.77
C GLY A 112 19.44 -7.37 21.95
N LYS A 113 19.66 -8.08 23.04
CA LYS A 113 19.03 -9.37 23.34
C LYS A 113 17.50 -9.28 23.51
N ASN A 114 16.96 -8.11 23.79
CA ASN A 114 15.54 -7.89 24.06
C ASN A 114 14.76 -7.46 22.81
N TRP A 115 15.37 -7.51 21.63
CA TRP A 115 14.78 -7.03 20.38
C TRP A 115 13.40 -7.60 20.10
N TYR A 116 13.19 -8.88 20.40
CA TYR A 116 11.92 -9.55 20.09
C TYR A 116 10.74 -8.96 20.90
N ASP A 117 10.91 -8.73 22.21
CA ASP A 117 9.86 -8.16 23.05
C ASP A 117 9.60 -6.68 22.79
N CYS A 118 10.54 -6.00 22.14
CA CYS A 118 10.45 -4.59 21.79
C CYS A 118 9.83 -4.35 20.40
N LEU A 119 9.51 -5.39 19.63
CA LEU A 119 8.92 -5.26 18.28
C LEU A 119 7.63 -4.42 18.27
N LYS A 120 6.81 -4.53 19.31
CA LYS A 120 5.56 -3.75 19.45
C LYS A 120 5.75 -2.22 19.58
N GLU A 121 6.98 -1.78 19.88
CA GLU A 121 7.34 -0.37 20.07
C GLU A 121 8.26 0.14 18.95
N ALA A 122 8.46 -0.67 17.93
CA ALA A 122 9.43 -0.46 16.87
C ALA A 122 8.77 -0.21 15.51
N ASP A 123 7.64 0.52 15.52
CA ASP A 123 6.97 0.91 14.27
C ASP A 123 7.90 1.71 13.38
N ARG A 124 7.95 1.40 12.08
CA ARG A 124 8.83 2.05 11.13
C ARG A 124 8.32 1.98 9.70
N CYS A 125 8.42 3.10 9.00
CA CYS A 125 8.26 3.16 7.55
C CYS A 125 9.61 2.89 6.87
N MET A 126 9.59 2.06 5.82
CA MET A 126 10.76 1.73 5.01
C MET A 126 10.51 2.10 3.54
N LEU A 127 11.36 1.63 2.60
CA LEU A 127 11.28 2.05 1.21
C LEU A 127 9.99 1.58 0.53
N GLN A 128 9.62 0.31 0.70
CA GLN A 128 8.45 -0.29 0.05
C GLN A 128 7.40 -0.77 1.06
N SER A 129 7.80 -1.12 2.28
CA SER A 129 6.93 -1.71 3.30
C SER A 129 7.00 -0.92 4.60
N ASP A 130 5.96 -1.01 5.40
CA ASP A 130 5.97 -0.49 6.76
C ASP A 130 5.93 -1.65 7.74
N PHE A 131 6.54 -1.45 8.91
CA PHE A 131 6.56 -2.45 9.97
C PHE A 131 5.84 -1.91 11.20
N LYS A 132 4.80 -2.66 11.61
CA LYS A 132 3.99 -2.41 12.81
C LYS A 132 3.57 -3.75 13.39
N PHE A 133 4.34 -4.24 14.32
CA PHE A 133 4.13 -5.57 14.86
C PHE A 133 3.12 -5.58 16.00
N LYS A 134 2.14 -6.45 15.89
CA LYS A 134 1.23 -6.78 16.99
C LYS A 134 1.39 -8.23 17.39
N ARG A 135 1.35 -8.48 18.71
CA ARG A 135 1.36 -9.84 19.23
C ARG A 135 -0.01 -10.45 19.05
N GLU A 136 -0.05 -11.62 18.45
CA GLU A 136 -1.29 -12.35 18.21
C GLU A 136 -1.35 -13.65 19.01
N LYS A 137 -2.60 -14.02 19.38
CA LYS A 137 -2.91 -15.25 20.07
C LYS A 137 -4.10 -15.92 19.39
N VAL A 138 -4.06 -17.25 19.29
CA VAL A 138 -5.19 -18.06 18.85
C VAL A 138 -5.66 -18.88 20.08
N GLY A 139 -6.76 -18.44 20.69
CA GLY A 139 -7.20 -18.95 21.97
C GLY A 139 -6.18 -18.64 23.08
N ILE A 140 -5.61 -19.68 23.68
CA ILE A 140 -4.56 -19.57 24.71
C ILE A 140 -3.14 -19.65 24.12
N VAL A 141 -3.02 -19.97 22.82
CA VAL A 141 -1.72 -20.17 22.17
C VAL A 141 -1.20 -18.84 21.66
N ASP A 142 0.00 -18.48 22.08
CA ASP A 142 0.73 -17.33 21.57
C ASP A 142 1.40 -17.72 20.24
N ILE A 143 1.00 -17.08 19.14
CA ILE A 143 1.55 -17.33 17.81
C ILE A 143 2.68 -16.36 17.43
N GLY A 144 3.01 -15.41 18.31
CA GLY A 144 4.08 -14.45 18.11
C GLY A 144 3.63 -13.11 17.55
N TYR A 145 4.49 -12.46 16.78
CA TYR A 145 4.23 -11.15 16.21
C TYR A 145 3.86 -11.23 14.73
N VAL A 146 2.82 -10.49 14.37
CA VAL A 146 2.38 -10.33 12.98
C VAL A 146 2.53 -8.86 12.58
N ASN A 147 3.11 -8.61 11.40
CA ASN A 147 3.13 -7.27 10.84
C ASN A 147 1.72 -6.88 10.37
N THR A 148 1.15 -5.85 10.95
CA THR A 148 -0.19 -5.34 10.63
C THR A 148 -0.16 -4.05 9.83
N ALA A 149 1.02 -3.57 9.47
CA ALA A 149 1.15 -2.36 8.67
C ALA A 149 0.61 -2.56 7.25
N ALA A 150 0.00 -1.52 6.73
CA ALA A 150 -0.45 -1.47 5.34
C ALA A 150 -0.40 -0.04 4.83
N ARG A 151 -0.02 0.14 3.58
CA ARG A 151 0.01 1.44 2.90
C ARG A 151 -1.31 1.70 2.22
N ARG A 152 -1.85 2.89 2.39
CA ARG A 152 -3.00 3.37 1.63
C ARG A 152 -2.51 4.17 0.44
N ILE A 153 -2.82 3.68 -0.76
CA ILE A 153 -2.48 4.30 -2.04
C ILE A 153 -3.73 4.99 -2.55
N ILE A 154 -3.61 6.26 -2.93
CA ILE A 154 -4.71 7.09 -3.42
C ILE A 154 -4.41 7.51 -4.86
N TYR A 155 -5.35 7.26 -5.75
CA TYR A 155 -5.35 7.70 -7.14
C TYR A 155 -6.12 9.03 -7.21
N GLY A 156 -5.39 10.14 -7.19
CA GLY A 156 -5.98 11.47 -7.24
C GLY A 156 -6.59 11.81 -8.60
N PRO A 157 -7.62 12.68 -8.65
CA PRO A 157 -8.25 13.11 -9.90
C PRO A 157 -7.32 13.97 -10.78
N ASP A 158 -6.21 14.41 -10.25
CA ASP A 158 -5.11 15.11 -10.93
C ASP A 158 -4.07 14.15 -11.54
N TYR A 159 -4.39 12.87 -11.64
CA TYR A 159 -3.51 11.79 -12.07
C TYR A 159 -2.30 11.54 -11.16
N SER A 160 -2.26 12.13 -9.98
CA SER A 160 -1.26 11.80 -8.96
C SER A 160 -1.57 10.45 -8.30
N ILE A 161 -0.52 9.75 -7.87
CA ILE A 161 -0.63 8.59 -6.99
C ILE A 161 0.13 8.94 -5.72
N THR A 162 -0.57 8.97 -4.60
CA THR A 162 -0.01 9.38 -3.32
C THR A 162 -0.21 8.31 -2.26
N LEU A 163 0.66 8.32 -1.24
CA LEU A 163 0.47 7.56 -0.02
C LEU A 163 -0.26 8.41 1.01
N SER A 164 -1.32 7.86 1.62
CA SER A 164 -1.94 8.50 2.77
C SER A 164 -1.01 8.45 3.97
N THR A 165 -0.86 9.56 4.65
CA THR A 165 -0.08 9.67 5.90
C THR A 165 -0.88 9.22 7.12
N ASP A 166 -2.18 8.95 6.97
CA ASP A 166 -3.04 8.48 8.05
C ASP A 166 -2.90 6.95 8.20
N LEU A 167 -2.10 6.52 9.16
CA LEU A 167 -1.98 5.13 9.62
C LEU A 167 -2.84 4.90 10.87
#